data_856b58d03d269d5737ffaebf1ba2a02a
#
_entry.id   856b58d03d269d5737ffaebf1ba2a02a
#
_cell.length_a   1.000
_cell.length_b   1.000
_cell.length_c   1.000
_cell.angle_alpha   90.00
_cell.angle_beta   90.00
_cell.angle_gamma   90.00
#
_symmetry.space_group_name_H-M   'P 1'
#
loop_
_entity.id
_entity.type
_entity.pdbx_description
1 polymer ?
#
loop_
_entity_poly.entity_id
_entity_poly.type
_entity_poly.pdbx_seq_one_letter_code
_entity_poly.pdbx_strand_id
1 'polypeptide(L)'
;RFKALFFKPRNAKKHLALKDVSLKINQGESIGIIGDNGAGKSTMLKMITGVTFPTEGRVDVRGKVAALLELTAGFSLEMTGRENIYLKGYILGLKDHYIAQIEDDIIEFAQLGDYIDQPVRTYSSGMKMRLGFAINVNIDPDILVIDEALSVGDKSFKKKCKNKIAEIIKSGKTVLYVSHSMDGVREICPRAIYLKKGKVVFDGDVNEALALYSSDKK
;
A
#
# COMPACT_ATOMS: atom_id res chain seq x y z
N ARG A 1 -30.58 37.06 -6.97
CA ARG A 1 -29.66 37.28 -5.82
C ARG A 1 -29.59 36.01 -4.98
N PHE A 2 -28.64 35.12 -5.30
CA PHE A 2 -28.31 33.96 -4.47
C PHE A 2 -27.50 34.46 -3.28
N LYS A 3 -28.03 34.38 -2.07
CA LYS A 3 -27.27 34.53 -0.83
C LYS A 3 -26.47 33.23 -0.65
N ALA A 4 -25.16 33.29 -0.86
CA ALA A 4 -24.25 32.23 -0.45
C ALA A 4 -24.38 32.05 1.06
N LEU A 5 -24.92 30.91 1.49
CA LEU A 5 -24.90 30.49 2.89
C LEU A 5 -23.45 30.15 3.25
N PHE A 6 -22.74 31.09 3.85
CA PHE A 6 -21.47 30.82 4.49
C PHE A 6 -21.75 30.00 5.76
N PHE A 7 -21.67 28.68 5.64
CA PHE A 7 -21.52 27.83 6.80
C PHE A 7 -20.15 28.12 7.39
N LYS A 8 -20.08 28.91 8.46
CA LYS A 8 -18.92 28.93 9.35
C LYS A 8 -18.73 27.49 9.86
N PRO A 9 -17.58 26.84 9.63
CA PRO A 9 -17.36 25.53 10.22
C PRO A 9 -17.44 25.71 11.74
N ARG A 10 -18.40 25.03 12.38
CA ARG A 10 -18.42 24.85 13.83
C ARG A 10 -17.02 24.39 14.23
N ASN A 11 -16.49 24.91 15.35
CA ASN A 11 -15.22 24.55 15.99
C ASN A 11 -15.04 23.01 16.01
N ALA A 12 -14.69 22.40 14.88
CA ALA A 12 -14.27 21.03 14.83
C ALA A 12 -12.90 20.96 15.53
N LYS A 13 -12.81 20.25 16.65
CA LYS A 13 -11.53 19.98 17.28
C LYS A 13 -10.63 19.35 16.23
N LYS A 14 -9.55 20.04 15.87
CA LYS A 14 -8.55 19.52 14.94
C LYS A 14 -7.95 18.26 15.57
N HIS A 15 -8.14 17.12 14.92
CA HIS A 15 -7.49 15.89 15.32
C HIS A 15 -6.21 15.75 14.50
N LEU A 16 -5.05 15.74 15.17
CA LEU A 16 -3.76 15.51 14.54
C LEU A 16 -3.55 13.99 14.42
N ALA A 17 -3.65 13.48 13.21
CA ALA A 17 -3.43 12.06 12.95
C ALA A 17 -1.96 11.63 13.11
N LEU A 18 -1.03 12.55 12.77
CA LEU A 18 0.41 12.41 13.03
C LEU A 18 0.90 13.74 13.64
N LYS A 19 1.88 13.65 14.56
CA LYS A 19 2.43 14.78 15.26
C LYS A 19 3.93 14.61 15.48
N ASP A 20 4.72 15.58 14.99
CA ASP A 20 6.17 15.65 15.16
C ASP A 20 6.86 14.33 14.77
N VAL A 21 6.50 13.78 13.60
CA VAL A 21 7.08 12.56 13.05
C VAL A 21 8.23 12.93 12.14
N SER A 22 9.42 12.43 12.46
CA SER A 22 10.61 12.53 11.61
C SER A 22 11.18 11.13 11.42
N LEU A 23 11.23 10.67 10.16
CA LEU A 23 11.67 9.33 9.79
C LEU A 23 12.58 9.41 8.59
N LYS A 24 13.55 8.51 8.53
CA LYS A 24 14.37 8.27 7.36
C LYS A 24 14.37 6.78 7.03
N ILE A 25 14.02 6.48 5.79
CA ILE A 25 14.00 5.12 5.26
C ILE A 25 14.99 5.11 4.09
N ASN A 26 15.94 4.18 4.12
CA ASN A 26 16.91 4.05 3.06
C ASN A 26 16.43 3.08 1.99
N GLN A 27 16.98 3.20 0.80
CA GLN A 27 16.70 2.27 -0.29
C GLN A 27 17.07 0.83 0.13
N GLY A 28 16.21 -0.12 -0.20
CA GLY A 28 16.41 -1.55 0.09
C GLY A 28 16.03 -1.98 1.51
N GLU A 29 15.57 -1.05 2.37
CA GLU A 29 15.08 -1.41 3.70
C GLU A 29 13.69 -2.04 3.66
N SER A 30 13.48 -3.09 4.46
CA SER A 30 12.14 -3.63 4.77
C SER A 30 11.75 -3.20 6.18
N ILE A 31 10.68 -2.42 6.30
CA ILE A 31 10.28 -1.79 7.56
C ILE A 31 8.84 -2.13 7.89
N GLY A 32 8.65 -2.62 9.12
CA GLY A 32 7.33 -2.82 9.72
C GLY A 32 6.79 -1.53 10.33
N ILE A 33 5.51 -1.23 10.12
CA ILE A 33 4.82 -0.13 10.80
C ILE A 33 3.76 -0.75 11.69
N ILE A 34 3.96 -0.68 13.00
CA ILE A 34 3.09 -1.28 14.01
C ILE A 34 2.44 -0.22 14.89
N GLY A 35 1.33 -0.58 15.53
CA GLY A 35 0.58 0.30 16.42
C GLY A 35 -0.92 -0.01 16.39
N ASP A 36 -1.67 0.53 17.35
CA ASP A 36 -3.11 0.32 17.47
C ASP A 36 -3.91 0.95 16.32
N ASN A 37 -5.19 0.60 16.26
CA ASN A 37 -6.12 1.29 15.37
C ASN A 37 -6.20 2.78 15.75
N GLY A 38 -6.12 3.65 14.73
CA GLY A 38 -6.08 5.09 14.95
C GLY A 38 -4.71 5.65 15.37
N ALA A 39 -3.65 4.84 15.42
CA ALA A 39 -2.29 5.31 15.73
C ALA A 39 -1.67 6.23 14.68
N GLY A 40 -2.26 6.30 13.47
CA GLY A 40 -1.76 7.14 12.36
C GLY A 40 -1.14 6.36 11.20
N LYS A 41 -1.07 5.02 11.28
CA LYS A 41 -0.44 4.16 10.26
C LYS A 41 -0.96 4.44 8.83
N SER A 42 -2.27 4.36 8.62
CA SER A 42 -2.87 4.59 7.29
C SER A 42 -2.69 6.03 6.81
N THR A 43 -2.66 7.02 7.72
CA THR A 43 -2.36 8.41 7.36
C THR A 43 -0.91 8.56 6.90
N MET A 44 0.03 7.91 7.58
CA MET A 44 1.44 7.89 7.18
C MET A 44 1.59 7.26 5.79
N LEU A 45 0.96 6.11 5.56
CA LEU A 45 1.01 5.45 4.26
C LEU A 45 0.42 6.31 3.14
N LYS A 46 -0.72 6.96 3.37
CA LYS A 46 -1.33 7.87 2.39
C LYS A 46 -0.44 9.06 2.04
N MET A 47 0.37 9.55 2.97
CA MET A 47 1.37 10.58 2.67
C MET A 47 2.53 10.03 1.85
N ILE A 48 3.03 8.84 2.17
CA ILE A 48 4.12 8.19 1.43
C ILE A 48 3.69 7.85 0.00
N THR A 49 2.44 7.43 -0.19
CA THR A 49 1.87 7.11 -1.51
C THR A 49 1.38 8.34 -2.28
N GLY A 50 1.49 9.55 -1.72
CA GLY A 50 1.08 10.78 -2.38
C GLY A 50 -0.44 11.00 -2.43
N VAL A 51 -1.25 10.18 -1.76
CA VAL A 51 -2.72 10.32 -1.70
C VAL A 51 -3.13 11.53 -0.88
N THR A 52 -2.32 11.91 0.12
CA THR A 52 -2.55 13.11 0.93
C THR A 52 -1.23 13.81 1.24
N PHE A 53 -1.31 15.08 1.62
CA PHE A 53 -0.15 15.90 1.96
C PHE A 53 -0.15 16.22 3.45
N PRO A 54 1.04 16.42 4.07
CA PRO A 54 1.12 16.87 5.45
C PRO A 54 0.60 18.31 5.58
N THR A 55 -0.05 18.61 6.72
CA THR A 55 -0.49 19.98 7.03
C THR A 55 0.70 20.89 7.33
N GLU A 56 1.73 20.34 7.95
CA GLU A 56 3.00 20.98 8.28
C GLU A 56 4.15 20.00 8.03
N GLY A 57 5.34 20.53 7.75
CA GLY A 57 6.51 19.72 7.40
C GLY A 57 6.50 19.26 5.95
N ARG A 58 7.26 18.21 5.65
CA ARG A 58 7.39 17.67 4.29
C ARG A 58 7.54 16.16 4.29
N VAL A 59 7.16 15.55 3.18
CA VAL A 59 7.43 14.13 2.87
C VAL A 59 8.14 14.08 1.53
N ASP A 60 9.36 13.57 1.52
CA ASP A 60 10.16 13.39 0.31
C ASP A 60 10.20 11.89 0.00
N VAL A 61 9.63 11.48 -1.13
CA VAL A 61 9.68 10.10 -1.61
C VAL A 61 10.36 10.07 -2.97
N ARG A 62 11.35 9.19 -3.12
CA ARG A 62 12.12 9.06 -4.37
C ARG A 62 11.95 7.66 -4.93
N GLY A 63 11.47 7.57 -6.16
CA GLY A 63 11.20 6.32 -6.86
C GLY A 63 9.71 6.03 -7.07
N LYS A 64 9.44 4.95 -7.81
CA LYS A 64 8.08 4.49 -8.09
C LYS A 64 7.49 3.77 -6.87
N VAL A 65 6.35 4.24 -6.40
CA VAL A 65 5.63 3.64 -5.27
C VAL A 65 4.48 2.79 -5.80
N ALA A 66 4.48 1.51 -5.44
CA ALA A 66 3.30 0.65 -5.58
C ALA A 66 2.68 0.39 -4.22
N ALA A 67 1.36 0.58 -4.12
CA ALA A 67 0.64 0.39 -2.88
C ALA A 67 -0.40 -0.71 -3.01
N LEU A 68 -0.33 -1.69 -2.13
CA LEU A 68 -1.33 -2.76 -2.03
C LEU A 68 -2.52 -2.40 -1.12
N LEU A 69 -2.61 -1.13 -0.71
CA LEU A 69 -3.65 -0.57 0.16
C LEU A 69 -5.03 -0.52 -0.52
N GLU A 70 -5.03 -0.11 -1.78
CA GLU A 70 -6.23 0.12 -2.58
C GLU A 70 -6.04 -0.51 -3.96
N LEU A 71 -6.02 -1.85 -4.00
CA LEU A 71 -5.69 -2.62 -5.22
C LEU A 71 -6.56 -2.25 -6.42
N THR A 72 -7.83 -1.94 -6.18
CA THR A 72 -8.81 -1.64 -7.23
C THR A 72 -9.01 -0.14 -7.46
N ALA A 73 -8.26 0.72 -6.76
CA ALA A 73 -8.33 2.16 -6.98
C ALA A 73 -7.88 2.51 -8.40
N GLY A 74 -8.66 3.36 -9.05
CA GLY A 74 -8.43 3.78 -10.43
C GLY A 74 -8.93 2.81 -11.51
N PHE A 75 -9.58 1.68 -11.12
CA PHE A 75 -10.22 0.81 -12.11
C PHE A 75 -11.48 1.45 -12.69
N SER A 76 -11.62 1.36 -14.01
CA SER A 76 -12.87 1.61 -14.71
C SER A 76 -13.67 0.32 -14.78
N LEU A 77 -14.89 0.33 -14.28
CA LEU A 77 -15.76 -0.85 -14.28
C LEU A 77 -16.26 -1.21 -15.70
N GLU A 78 -16.32 -0.24 -16.61
CA GLU A 78 -16.79 -0.43 -17.98
C GLU A 78 -15.68 -0.95 -18.92
N MET A 79 -14.42 -0.76 -18.56
CA MET A 79 -13.26 -1.27 -19.28
C MET A 79 -13.00 -2.73 -18.93
N THR A 80 -12.37 -3.45 -19.86
CA THR A 80 -11.90 -4.82 -19.67
C THR A 80 -10.76 -4.86 -18.63
N GLY A 81 -10.40 -6.06 -18.17
CA GLY A 81 -9.23 -6.25 -17.31
C GLY A 81 -7.95 -5.79 -17.99
N ARG A 82 -7.80 -6.11 -19.29
CA ARG A 82 -6.66 -5.71 -20.12
C ARG A 82 -6.56 -4.19 -20.22
N GLU A 83 -7.64 -3.50 -20.54
CA GLU A 83 -7.66 -2.04 -20.59
C GLU A 83 -7.38 -1.39 -19.23
N ASN A 84 -7.80 -2.02 -18.14
CA ASN A 84 -7.47 -1.57 -16.79
C ASN A 84 -5.99 -1.74 -16.43
N ILE A 85 -5.26 -2.70 -17.02
CA ILE A 85 -3.79 -2.78 -16.90
C ILE A 85 -3.16 -1.51 -17.45
N TYR A 86 -3.55 -1.07 -18.65
CA TYR A 86 -3.05 0.15 -19.26
C TYR A 86 -3.47 1.39 -18.48
N LEU A 87 -4.76 1.50 -18.13
CA LEU A 87 -5.27 2.63 -17.34
C LEU A 87 -4.47 2.80 -16.03
N LYS A 88 -4.25 1.71 -15.29
CA LYS A 88 -3.48 1.74 -14.06
C LYS A 88 -2.01 2.09 -14.33
N GLY A 89 -1.43 1.56 -15.39
CA GLY A 89 -0.08 1.89 -15.85
C GLY A 89 0.08 3.39 -16.10
N TYR A 90 -0.86 4.01 -16.81
CA TYR A 90 -0.84 5.47 -17.07
C TYR A 90 -0.98 6.29 -15.80
N ILE A 91 -1.86 5.90 -14.87
CA ILE A 91 -2.00 6.56 -13.56
C ILE A 91 -0.65 6.53 -12.79
N LEU A 92 0.13 5.45 -12.95
CA LEU A 92 1.45 5.29 -12.34
C LEU A 92 2.59 5.92 -13.17
N GLY A 93 2.26 6.62 -14.29
CA GLY A 93 3.22 7.32 -15.14
C GLY A 93 4.04 6.40 -16.05
N LEU A 94 3.59 5.16 -16.28
CA LEU A 94 4.26 4.22 -17.18
C LEU A 94 3.95 4.55 -18.64
N LYS A 95 4.89 4.20 -19.53
CA LYS A 95 4.75 4.37 -20.98
C LYS A 95 4.17 3.10 -21.61
N ASP A 96 3.46 3.24 -22.73
CA ASP A 96 2.79 2.14 -23.46
C ASP A 96 3.70 0.95 -23.73
N HIS A 97 4.90 1.20 -24.26
CA HIS A 97 5.84 0.13 -24.59
C HIS A 97 6.27 -0.68 -23.34
N TYR A 98 6.37 -0.03 -22.18
CA TYR A 98 6.70 -0.73 -20.94
C TYR A 98 5.51 -1.53 -20.43
N ILE A 99 4.29 -0.97 -20.49
CA ILE A 99 3.08 -1.70 -20.10
C ILE A 99 2.90 -2.94 -20.98
N ALA A 100 3.09 -2.81 -22.30
CA ALA A 100 3.01 -3.92 -23.23
C ALA A 100 4.03 -5.03 -22.93
N GLN A 101 5.23 -4.69 -22.44
CA GLN A 101 6.25 -5.68 -22.05
C GLN A 101 5.87 -6.51 -20.82
N ILE A 102 5.11 -5.94 -19.89
CA ILE A 102 4.73 -6.60 -18.62
C ILE A 102 3.29 -7.11 -18.62
N GLU A 103 2.53 -6.86 -19.68
CA GLU A 103 1.11 -7.21 -19.77
C GLU A 103 0.88 -8.71 -19.60
N ASP A 104 1.62 -9.53 -20.33
CA ASP A 104 1.48 -10.99 -20.27
C ASP A 104 1.83 -11.54 -18.88
N ASP A 105 2.87 -11.02 -18.23
CA ASP A 105 3.24 -11.38 -16.85
C ASP A 105 2.13 -11.03 -15.86
N ILE A 106 1.47 -9.87 -16.05
CA ILE A 106 0.33 -9.44 -15.21
C ILE A 106 -0.85 -10.39 -15.39
N ILE A 107 -1.18 -10.73 -16.66
CA ILE A 107 -2.31 -11.61 -17.00
C ILE A 107 -2.08 -13.01 -16.44
N GLU A 108 -0.89 -13.56 -16.65
CA GLU A 108 -0.51 -14.89 -16.10
C GLU A 108 -0.53 -14.88 -14.57
N PHE A 109 -0.04 -13.82 -13.96
CA PHE A 109 -0.05 -13.71 -12.50
C PHE A 109 -1.47 -13.64 -11.96
N ALA A 110 -2.35 -12.86 -12.58
CA ALA A 110 -3.73 -12.65 -12.11
C ALA A 110 -4.60 -13.92 -12.21
N GLN A 111 -4.29 -14.83 -13.13
CA GLN A 111 -5.01 -16.10 -13.36
C GLN A 111 -6.51 -15.89 -13.59
N LEU A 112 -6.86 -14.95 -14.46
CA LEU A 112 -8.26 -14.62 -14.76
C LEU A 112 -8.80 -15.34 -15.99
N GLY A 113 -7.91 -16.00 -16.79
CA GLY A 113 -8.29 -16.65 -18.04
C GLY A 113 -8.98 -15.67 -19.00
N ASP A 114 -10.03 -16.14 -19.67
CA ASP A 114 -10.77 -15.36 -20.68
C ASP A 114 -11.49 -14.14 -20.08
N TYR A 115 -11.61 -14.05 -18.76
CA TYR A 115 -12.19 -12.87 -18.11
C TYR A 115 -11.35 -11.62 -18.31
N ILE A 116 -10.08 -11.74 -18.67
CA ILE A 116 -9.21 -10.57 -18.86
C ILE A 116 -9.76 -9.61 -19.93
N ASP A 117 -10.45 -10.13 -20.92
CA ASP A 117 -11.06 -9.37 -22.01
C ASP A 117 -12.55 -9.06 -21.76
N GLN A 118 -13.06 -9.33 -20.55
CA GLN A 118 -14.41 -8.95 -20.11
C GLN A 118 -14.39 -7.67 -19.29
N PRO A 119 -15.47 -6.86 -19.30
CA PRO A 119 -15.57 -5.65 -18.48
C PRO A 119 -15.43 -5.96 -16.97
N VAL A 120 -14.67 -5.15 -16.24
CA VAL A 120 -14.38 -5.34 -14.81
C VAL A 120 -15.64 -5.31 -13.93
N ARG A 121 -16.75 -4.71 -14.39
CA ARG A 121 -18.04 -4.79 -13.69
C ARG A 121 -18.55 -6.22 -13.51
N THR A 122 -18.15 -7.15 -14.39
CA THR A 122 -18.54 -8.58 -14.31
C THR A 122 -17.65 -9.37 -13.34
N TYR A 123 -16.55 -8.80 -12.85
CA TYR A 123 -15.62 -9.48 -11.96
C TYR A 123 -16.15 -9.61 -10.54
N SER A 124 -15.90 -10.76 -9.92
CA SER A 124 -16.01 -10.89 -8.47
C SER A 124 -15.03 -9.96 -7.75
N SER A 125 -15.28 -9.70 -6.47
CA SER A 125 -14.31 -8.91 -5.65
C SER A 125 -12.92 -9.57 -5.65
N GLY A 126 -12.85 -10.90 -5.55
CA GLY A 126 -11.61 -11.64 -5.62
C GLY A 126 -10.85 -11.47 -6.94
N MET A 127 -11.56 -11.49 -8.08
CA MET A 127 -10.95 -11.27 -9.40
C MET A 127 -10.39 -9.84 -9.53
N LYS A 128 -11.13 -8.83 -9.07
CA LYS A 128 -10.65 -7.44 -9.04
C LYS A 128 -9.38 -7.31 -8.20
N MET A 129 -9.35 -7.93 -7.03
CA MET A 129 -8.19 -7.91 -6.15
C MET A 129 -6.99 -8.65 -6.74
N ARG A 130 -7.20 -9.80 -7.42
CA ARG A 130 -6.14 -10.52 -8.12
C ARG A 130 -5.51 -9.67 -9.21
N LEU A 131 -6.32 -9.01 -10.05
CA LEU A 131 -5.83 -8.11 -11.09
C LEU A 131 -5.06 -6.94 -10.50
N GLY A 132 -5.63 -6.26 -9.50
CA GLY A 132 -4.99 -5.13 -8.84
C GLY A 132 -3.65 -5.50 -8.20
N PHE A 133 -3.57 -6.66 -7.54
CA PHE A 133 -2.32 -7.17 -6.99
C PHE A 133 -1.30 -7.47 -8.09
N ALA A 134 -1.72 -8.20 -9.14
CA ALA A 134 -0.86 -8.56 -10.27
C ALA A 134 -0.22 -7.33 -10.92
N ILE A 135 -1.01 -6.27 -11.15
CA ILE A 135 -0.48 -5.02 -11.71
C ILE A 135 0.58 -4.43 -10.77
N ASN A 136 0.25 -4.22 -9.49
CA ASN A 136 1.14 -3.52 -8.56
C ASN A 136 2.48 -4.22 -8.32
N VAL A 137 2.54 -5.56 -8.41
CA VAL A 137 3.79 -6.31 -8.17
C VAL A 137 4.63 -6.54 -9.43
N ASN A 138 4.06 -6.37 -10.63
CA ASN A 138 4.79 -6.55 -11.88
C ASN A 138 5.26 -5.25 -12.55
N ILE A 139 4.88 -4.08 -12.05
CA ILE A 139 5.36 -2.77 -12.54
C ILE A 139 6.78 -2.43 -12.10
N ASP A 140 7.49 -3.33 -11.46
CA ASP A 140 8.84 -3.14 -10.89
C ASP A 140 8.95 -1.85 -10.04
N PRO A 141 8.28 -1.80 -8.89
CA PRO A 141 8.32 -0.63 -8.01
C PRO A 141 9.67 -0.50 -7.32
N ASP A 142 10.09 0.74 -7.01
CA ASP A 142 11.24 1.01 -6.13
C ASP A 142 10.84 0.87 -4.65
N ILE A 143 9.57 1.17 -4.36
CA ILE A 143 8.99 1.12 -3.02
C ILE A 143 7.66 0.37 -3.08
N LEU A 144 7.56 -0.72 -2.34
CA LEU A 144 6.32 -1.50 -2.19
C LEU A 144 5.70 -1.23 -0.81
N VAL A 145 4.48 -0.70 -0.82
CA VAL A 145 3.69 -0.48 0.41
C VAL A 145 2.65 -1.58 0.53
N ILE A 146 2.76 -2.34 1.61
CA ILE A 146 1.92 -3.51 1.89
C ILE A 146 1.10 -3.22 3.14
N ASP A 147 -0.23 -3.32 3.03
CA ASP A 147 -1.12 -3.33 4.19
C ASP A 147 -1.62 -4.76 4.44
N GLU A 148 -2.13 -5.00 5.62
CA GLU A 148 -2.68 -6.29 6.10
C GLU A 148 -3.65 -6.98 5.12
N ALA A 149 -4.19 -6.25 4.15
CA ALA A 149 -5.10 -6.72 3.11
C ALA A 149 -4.53 -7.79 2.14
N LEU A 150 -3.35 -8.39 2.44
CA LEU A 150 -2.81 -9.55 1.70
C LEU A 150 -3.67 -10.82 1.77
N SER A 151 -4.88 -10.73 2.33
CA SER A 151 -5.90 -11.79 2.31
C SER A 151 -6.60 -11.91 0.94
N VAL A 152 -5.87 -11.66 -0.15
CA VAL A 152 -6.38 -11.71 -1.52
C VAL A 152 -6.46 -13.14 -2.04
N GLY A 153 -7.65 -13.52 -2.53
CA GLY A 153 -7.85 -14.80 -3.21
C GLY A 153 -7.86 -16.03 -2.30
N ASP A 154 -7.80 -17.18 -2.93
CA ASP A 154 -7.72 -18.48 -2.27
C ASP A 154 -6.32 -18.79 -1.71
N LYS A 155 -6.18 -19.95 -1.07
CA LYS A 155 -4.93 -20.37 -0.44
C LYS A 155 -3.75 -20.45 -1.42
N SER A 156 -4.01 -20.86 -2.67
CA SER A 156 -2.99 -20.96 -3.72
C SER A 156 -2.49 -19.59 -4.14
N PHE A 157 -3.40 -18.66 -4.41
CA PHE A 157 -3.07 -17.29 -4.79
C PHE A 157 -2.34 -16.53 -3.66
N LYS A 158 -2.76 -16.72 -2.40
CA LYS A 158 -2.04 -16.17 -1.24
C LYS A 158 -0.58 -16.61 -1.18
N LYS A 159 -0.31 -17.90 -1.48
CA LYS A 159 1.06 -18.43 -1.52
C LYS A 159 1.86 -17.75 -2.66
N LYS A 160 1.25 -17.60 -3.85
CA LYS A 160 1.85 -16.89 -5.00
C LYS A 160 2.19 -15.44 -4.66
N CYS A 161 1.28 -14.73 -3.99
CA CYS A 161 1.52 -13.36 -3.50
C CYS A 161 2.70 -13.27 -2.54
N LYS A 162 2.76 -14.15 -1.53
CA LYS A 162 3.87 -14.21 -0.56
C LYS A 162 5.21 -14.44 -1.25
N ASN A 163 5.27 -15.37 -2.19
CA ASN A 163 6.49 -15.65 -2.95
C ASN A 163 6.94 -14.42 -3.74
N LYS A 164 6.03 -13.75 -4.45
CA LYS A 164 6.35 -12.55 -5.22
C LYS A 164 6.86 -11.41 -4.35
N ILE A 165 6.26 -11.20 -3.18
CA ILE A 165 6.75 -10.23 -2.21
C ILE A 165 8.17 -10.59 -1.73
N ALA A 166 8.41 -11.86 -1.42
CA ALA A 166 9.74 -12.32 -1.03
C ALA A 166 10.80 -12.09 -2.13
N GLU A 167 10.44 -12.27 -3.41
CA GLU A 167 11.28 -11.95 -4.55
C GLU A 167 11.60 -10.44 -4.62
N ILE A 168 10.58 -9.59 -4.45
CA ILE A 168 10.74 -8.13 -4.45
C ILE A 168 11.68 -7.69 -3.30
N ILE A 169 11.53 -8.26 -2.11
CA ILE A 169 12.43 -7.98 -0.99
C ILE A 169 13.86 -8.41 -1.32
N LYS A 170 14.05 -9.62 -1.85
CA LYS A 170 15.38 -10.14 -2.22
C LYS A 170 16.05 -9.34 -3.34
N SER A 171 15.28 -8.69 -4.21
CA SER A 171 15.83 -7.83 -5.26
C SER A 171 16.30 -6.46 -4.76
N GLY A 172 16.28 -6.21 -3.44
CA GLY A 172 16.77 -4.97 -2.83
C GLY A 172 15.81 -3.77 -2.96
N LYS A 173 14.54 -4.03 -3.22
CA LYS A 173 13.50 -2.98 -3.22
C LYS A 173 13.13 -2.60 -1.79
N THR A 174 12.69 -1.35 -1.61
CA THR A 174 12.22 -0.87 -0.31
C THR A 174 10.81 -1.38 -0.03
N VAL A 175 10.57 -1.92 1.17
CA VAL A 175 9.25 -2.45 1.55
C VAL A 175 8.77 -1.79 2.83
N LEU A 176 7.55 -1.26 2.80
CA LEU A 176 6.82 -0.78 3.97
C LEU A 176 5.68 -1.74 4.25
N TYR A 177 5.76 -2.45 5.35
CA TYR A 177 4.79 -3.47 5.73
C TYR A 177 3.99 -3.06 6.96
N VAL A 178 2.69 -2.85 6.77
CA VAL A 178 1.75 -2.59 7.88
C VAL A 178 0.96 -3.85 8.16
N SER A 179 1.03 -4.35 9.37
CA SER A 179 0.26 -5.53 9.78
C SER A 179 -0.04 -5.51 11.28
N HIS A 180 -1.15 -6.13 11.64
CA HIS A 180 -1.46 -6.47 13.03
C HIS A 180 -0.87 -7.84 13.43
N SER A 181 -0.38 -8.62 12.47
CA SER A 181 0.31 -9.88 12.71
C SER A 181 1.77 -9.63 13.09
N MET A 182 2.09 -9.78 14.37
CA MET A 182 3.46 -9.63 14.87
C MET A 182 4.43 -10.61 14.20
N ASP A 183 3.97 -11.83 13.95
CA ASP A 183 4.79 -12.85 13.29
C ASP A 183 5.08 -12.48 11.83
N GLY A 184 4.08 -11.94 11.10
CA GLY A 184 4.27 -11.47 9.73
C GLY A 184 5.26 -10.30 9.65
N VAL A 185 5.21 -9.36 10.60
CA VAL A 185 6.17 -8.24 10.66
C VAL A 185 7.57 -8.77 10.95
N ARG A 186 7.72 -9.71 11.89
CA ARG A 186 9.01 -10.31 12.25
C ARG A 186 9.63 -11.11 11.10
N GLU A 187 8.80 -11.80 10.31
CA GLU A 187 9.26 -12.62 9.18
C GLU A 187 9.82 -11.74 8.03
N ILE A 188 9.21 -10.57 7.81
CA ILE A 188 9.47 -9.73 6.64
C ILE A 188 10.46 -8.59 6.95
N CYS A 189 10.38 -8.00 8.14
CA CYS A 189 11.02 -6.74 8.45
C CYS A 189 12.06 -6.86 9.56
N PRO A 190 13.34 -6.54 9.31
CA PRO A 190 14.36 -6.48 10.37
C PRO A 190 14.22 -5.24 11.26
N ARG A 191 13.56 -4.19 10.79
CA ARG A 191 13.31 -2.92 11.48
C ARG A 191 11.82 -2.66 11.58
N ALA A 192 11.37 -2.09 12.69
CA ALA A 192 9.99 -1.67 12.84
C ALA A 192 9.86 -0.28 13.48
N ILE A 193 8.84 0.45 13.05
CA ILE A 193 8.43 1.73 13.58
C ILE A 193 7.15 1.50 14.40
N TYR A 194 7.22 1.78 15.69
CA TYR A 194 6.06 1.74 16.56
C TYR A 194 5.41 3.12 16.65
N LEU A 195 4.17 3.21 16.13
CA LEU A 195 3.31 4.39 16.21
C LEU A 195 2.30 4.27 17.34
N LYS A 196 2.22 5.30 18.19
CA LYS A 196 1.22 5.40 19.26
C LYS A 196 0.64 6.81 19.28
N LYS A 197 -0.67 6.93 19.11
CA LYS A 197 -1.41 8.23 19.14
C LYS A 197 -0.77 9.31 18.24
N GLY A 198 -0.38 8.94 17.04
CA GLY A 198 0.18 9.85 16.04
C GLY A 198 1.66 10.19 16.22
N LYS A 199 2.36 9.56 17.15
CA LYS A 199 3.80 9.77 17.38
C LYS A 199 4.59 8.48 17.15
N VAL A 200 5.83 8.62 16.71
CA VAL A 200 6.81 7.53 16.73
C VAL A 200 7.30 7.37 18.17
N VAL A 201 7.05 6.20 18.73
CA VAL A 201 7.51 5.83 20.09
C VAL A 201 8.82 5.08 20.02
N PHE A 202 9.00 4.28 18.97
CA PHE A 202 10.22 3.50 18.75
C PHE A 202 10.47 3.33 17.25
N ASP A 203 11.73 3.33 16.87
CA ASP A 203 12.21 3.08 15.51
C ASP A 203 13.55 2.33 15.62
N GLY A 204 13.55 1.05 15.30
CA GLY A 204 14.73 0.20 15.47
C GLY A 204 14.46 -1.28 15.21
N ASP A 205 15.18 -2.17 15.90
CA ASP A 205 15.04 -3.62 15.75
C ASP A 205 13.59 -4.08 15.94
N VAL A 206 13.15 -5.00 15.06
CA VAL A 206 11.77 -5.48 15.05
C VAL A 206 11.36 -6.17 16.35
N ASN A 207 12.25 -6.92 16.99
CA ASN A 207 11.91 -7.65 18.21
C ASN A 207 11.75 -6.69 19.39
N GLU A 208 12.59 -5.65 19.47
CA GLU A 208 12.47 -4.59 20.47
C GLU A 208 11.16 -3.80 20.29
N ALA A 209 10.84 -3.43 19.04
CA ALA A 209 9.59 -2.74 18.71
C ALA A 209 8.36 -3.57 19.11
N LEU A 210 8.35 -4.86 18.80
CA LEU A 210 7.26 -5.78 19.11
C LEU A 210 7.14 -6.04 20.61
N ALA A 211 8.27 -6.14 21.34
CA ALA A 211 8.27 -6.28 22.80
C ALA A 211 7.65 -5.04 23.47
N LEU A 212 8.05 -3.84 23.03
CA LEU A 212 7.51 -2.59 23.53
C LEU A 212 6.00 -2.47 23.24
N TYR A 213 5.59 -2.76 21.99
CA TYR A 213 4.17 -2.74 21.62
C TYR A 213 3.34 -3.74 22.45
N SER A 214 3.88 -4.92 22.75
CA SER A 214 3.19 -5.93 23.55
C SER A 214 3.06 -5.52 25.02
N SER A 215 4.07 -4.83 25.58
CA SER A 215 4.02 -4.33 26.96
C SER A 215 3.00 -3.21 27.14
N ASP A 216 2.82 -2.39 26.12
CA ASP A 216 1.89 -1.27 26.13
C ASP A 216 0.40 -1.69 26.00
N LYS A 217 0.14 -2.95 25.63
CA LYS A 217 -1.21 -3.53 25.53
C LYS A 217 -1.71 -4.18 26.84
N LYS A 218 -0.81 -4.37 27.79
CA LYS A 218 -1.15 -4.89 29.13
C LYS A 218 -1.57 -3.75 30.06
#